data_c540235b1b4b182b4c788368740749a6
#
_entry.id   c540235b1b4b182b4c788368740749a6
#
_cell.length_a   1.000
_cell.length_b   1.000
_cell.length_c   1.000
_cell.angle_alpha   90.00
_cell.angle_beta   90.00
_cell.angle_gamma   90.00
#
_symmetry.space_group_name_H-M   'P 1'
#
loop_
_entity.id
_entity.type
_entity.pdbx_description
1 polymer ?
#
loop_
_entity_poly.entity_id
_entity_poly.type
_entity_poly.pdbx_seq_one_letter_code
_entity_poly.pdbx_strand_id
1 'polypeptide(L)'
;MPMTPQEIDAFLAEPRLCHLATIDARGRPRVRPLWFLWKNGEFWLTTRLEARHTGRDLASSRWVALSVASEDRPYRAVIAHGRPEVVERNEDTLQAISTRYGDEDGRRWAARAMKEPDRALLRVVPETLLSWDYSREATEGAKRTTLRA
;
A
#
# COMPACT_ATOMS: atom_id res chain seq x y z
N MET A 1 -1.23 -6.03 19.27
CA MET A 1 -1.70 -4.71 19.77
C MET A 1 -1.90 -3.76 18.62
N PRO A 2 -3.05 -3.13 18.50
CA PRO A 2 -3.25 -2.16 17.44
C PRO A 2 -2.35 -0.94 17.62
N MET A 3 -1.97 -0.33 16.51
CA MET A 3 -1.18 0.90 16.49
C MET A 3 -2.10 2.11 16.68
N THR A 4 -1.57 3.15 17.31
CA THR A 4 -2.23 4.47 17.29
C THR A 4 -2.15 5.09 15.90
N PRO A 5 -2.97 6.11 15.58
CA PRO A 5 -2.86 6.83 14.30
C PRO A 5 -1.45 7.36 14.03
N GLN A 6 -0.78 7.90 15.04
CA GLN A 6 0.60 8.41 14.92
C GLN A 6 1.60 7.31 14.60
N GLU A 7 1.41 6.12 15.18
CA GLU A 7 2.26 4.95 14.90
C GLU A 7 2.01 4.40 13.49
N ILE A 8 0.77 4.42 13.03
CA ILE A 8 0.44 4.07 11.63
C ILE A 8 1.13 5.03 10.68
N ASP A 9 1.04 6.33 10.92
CA ASP A 9 1.70 7.34 10.09
C ASP A 9 3.22 7.13 10.04
N ALA A 10 3.84 6.87 11.17
CA ALA A 10 5.28 6.62 11.25
C ALA A 10 5.69 5.32 10.53
N PHE A 11 4.91 4.25 10.70
CA PHE A 11 5.18 2.97 10.04
C PHE A 11 5.02 3.07 8.53
N LEU A 12 3.96 3.69 8.05
CA LEU A 12 3.69 3.86 6.63
C LEU A 12 4.57 4.91 5.95
N ALA A 13 5.31 5.70 6.71
CA ALA A 13 6.35 6.59 6.19
C ALA A 13 7.62 5.83 5.81
N GLU A 14 7.84 4.61 6.32
CA GLU A 14 8.99 3.78 5.96
C GLU A 14 8.85 3.29 4.50
N PRO A 15 9.96 3.22 3.72
CA PRO A 15 9.90 2.84 2.31
C PRO A 15 9.75 1.32 2.14
N ARG A 16 8.56 0.81 2.44
CA ARG A 16 8.19 -0.59 2.31
C ARG A 16 7.35 -0.82 1.08
N LEU A 17 7.20 -2.06 0.67
CA LEU A 17 6.27 -2.42 -0.38
C LEU A 17 4.85 -2.55 0.18
N CYS A 18 3.89 -2.12 -0.63
CA CYS A 18 2.48 -2.38 -0.41
C CYS A 18 2.05 -3.55 -1.31
N HIS A 19 1.32 -4.49 -0.76
CA HIS A 19 0.70 -5.55 -1.53
C HIS A 19 -0.77 -5.19 -1.78
N LEU A 20 -1.08 -4.93 -3.04
CA LEU A 20 -2.44 -4.60 -3.48
C LEU A 20 -3.15 -5.87 -3.91
N ALA A 21 -4.26 -6.19 -3.25
CA ALA A 21 -5.15 -7.27 -3.62
C ALA A 21 -6.38 -6.74 -4.36
N THR A 22 -6.71 -7.37 -5.47
CA THR A 22 -7.89 -7.10 -6.28
C THR A 22 -8.63 -8.41 -6.54
N ILE A 23 -9.84 -8.32 -7.08
CA ILE A 23 -10.67 -9.46 -7.43
C ILE A 23 -10.97 -9.41 -8.92
N ASP A 24 -10.68 -10.50 -9.64
CA ASP A 24 -10.97 -10.59 -11.06
C ASP A 24 -12.46 -10.86 -11.35
N ALA A 25 -12.83 -10.89 -12.63
CA ALA A 25 -14.22 -11.09 -13.05
C ALA A 25 -14.83 -12.45 -12.62
N ARG A 26 -13.99 -13.42 -12.26
CA ARG A 26 -14.41 -14.74 -11.76
C ARG A 26 -14.43 -14.82 -10.23
N GLY A 27 -14.20 -13.71 -9.53
CA GLY A 27 -14.12 -13.69 -8.08
C GLY A 27 -12.80 -14.21 -7.50
N ARG A 28 -11.76 -14.36 -8.33
CA ARG A 28 -10.46 -14.85 -7.87
C ARG A 28 -9.61 -13.68 -7.39
N PRO A 29 -8.95 -13.81 -6.23
CA PRO A 29 -8.06 -12.77 -5.74
C PRO A 29 -6.75 -12.73 -6.52
N ARG A 30 -6.25 -11.52 -6.75
CA ARG A 30 -4.92 -11.26 -7.30
C ARG A 30 -4.15 -10.36 -6.34
N VAL A 31 -2.86 -10.57 -6.21
CA VAL A 31 -1.97 -9.76 -5.35
C VAL A 31 -0.76 -9.32 -6.14
N ARG A 32 -0.34 -8.08 -5.96
CA ARG A 32 0.88 -7.54 -6.54
C ARG A 32 1.58 -6.58 -5.59
N PRO A 33 2.92 -6.62 -5.52
CA PRO A 33 3.70 -5.65 -4.77
C PRO A 33 3.82 -4.35 -5.55
N LEU A 34 3.64 -3.22 -4.87
CA LEU A 34 3.70 -1.89 -5.46
C LEU A 34 4.41 -0.92 -4.53
N TRP A 35 5.00 0.11 -5.11
CA TRP A 35 5.39 1.31 -4.39
C TRP A 35 4.17 2.11 -3.97
N PHE A 36 4.24 2.76 -2.83
CA PHE A 36 3.15 3.57 -2.32
C PHE A 36 3.64 4.82 -1.59
N LEU A 37 2.74 5.74 -1.40
CA LEU A 37 2.88 6.90 -0.53
C LEU A 37 1.66 6.93 0.39
N TRP A 38 1.92 7.10 1.69
CA TRP A 38 0.89 7.40 2.68
C TRP A 38 0.92 8.90 2.98
N LYS A 39 -0.17 9.58 2.73
CA LYS A 39 -0.27 11.02 2.92
C LYS A 39 -1.70 11.40 3.28
N ASN A 40 -1.84 12.16 4.38
CA ASN A 40 -3.14 12.66 4.84
C ASN A 40 -4.18 11.54 5.05
N GLY A 41 -3.77 10.39 5.56
CA GLY A 41 -4.67 9.27 5.79
C GLY A 41 -5.08 8.51 4.54
N GLU A 42 -4.39 8.68 3.43
CA GLU A 42 -4.70 8.07 2.15
C GLU A 42 -3.48 7.34 1.57
N PHE A 43 -3.75 6.25 0.85
CA PHE A 43 -2.74 5.56 0.05
C PHE A 43 -2.73 6.12 -1.37
N TRP A 44 -1.54 6.42 -1.85
CA TRP A 44 -1.27 6.76 -3.24
C TRP A 44 -0.38 5.70 -3.83
N LEU A 45 -0.83 5.08 -4.92
CA LEU A 45 -0.20 3.95 -5.55
C LEU A 45 -0.03 4.22 -7.03
N THR A 46 0.98 3.64 -7.62
CA THR A 46 1.14 3.67 -9.07
C THR A 46 1.31 2.27 -9.61
N THR A 47 0.63 1.98 -10.72
CA THR A 47 0.67 0.69 -11.39
C THR A 47 0.40 0.84 -12.88
N ARG A 48 0.71 -0.19 -13.63
CA ARG A 48 0.32 -0.30 -15.03
C ARG A 48 -0.98 -1.07 -15.14
N LEU A 49 -2.04 -0.41 -15.60
CA LEU A 49 -3.40 -0.98 -15.60
C LEU A 49 -3.53 -2.23 -16.46
N GLU A 50 -2.91 -2.24 -17.64
CA GLU A 50 -2.96 -3.38 -18.55
C GLU A 50 -1.97 -4.49 -18.18
N ALA A 51 -0.69 -4.13 -17.98
CA ALA A 51 0.36 -5.09 -17.73
C ALA A 51 0.18 -5.89 -16.44
N ARG A 52 -0.58 -5.38 -15.49
CA ARG A 52 -0.86 -6.03 -14.20
C ARG A 52 -2.31 -6.46 -14.03
N HIS A 53 -3.10 -6.40 -15.09
CA HIS A 53 -4.54 -6.68 -15.08
C HIS A 53 -5.35 -5.84 -14.07
N THR A 54 -4.77 -4.80 -13.53
CA THR A 54 -5.39 -3.97 -12.50
C THR A 54 -6.64 -3.29 -13.02
N GLY A 55 -6.62 -2.76 -14.24
CA GLY A 55 -7.77 -2.09 -14.84
C GLY A 55 -8.98 -3.02 -14.99
N ARG A 56 -8.76 -4.26 -15.41
CA ARG A 56 -9.83 -5.27 -15.53
C ARG A 56 -10.41 -5.63 -14.17
N ASP A 57 -9.54 -5.83 -13.18
CA ASP A 57 -9.97 -6.21 -11.84
C ASP A 57 -10.77 -5.09 -11.18
N LEU A 58 -10.35 -3.83 -11.33
CA LEU A 58 -11.07 -2.68 -10.79
C LEU A 58 -12.42 -2.44 -11.50
N ALA A 59 -12.55 -2.83 -12.76
CA ALA A 59 -13.84 -2.83 -13.46
C ALA A 59 -14.78 -3.91 -12.93
N SER A 60 -14.25 -5.04 -12.45
CA SER A 60 -15.03 -6.17 -11.92
C SER A 60 -15.42 -5.97 -10.45
N SER A 61 -14.52 -5.42 -9.64
CA SER A 61 -14.76 -5.14 -8.22
C SER A 61 -14.11 -3.83 -7.82
N ARG A 62 -14.89 -2.99 -7.17
CA ARG A 62 -14.41 -1.70 -6.66
C ARG A 62 -13.67 -1.82 -5.33
N TRP A 63 -13.69 -2.99 -4.69
CA TRP A 63 -13.03 -3.24 -3.43
C TRP A 63 -11.61 -3.70 -3.65
N VAL A 64 -10.71 -3.14 -2.87
CA VAL A 64 -9.31 -3.59 -2.79
C VAL A 64 -8.90 -3.76 -1.34
N ALA A 65 -7.88 -4.57 -1.15
CA ALA A 65 -7.16 -4.68 0.11
C ALA A 65 -5.69 -4.31 -0.10
N LEU A 66 -5.11 -3.67 0.88
CA LEU A 66 -3.70 -3.32 0.90
C LEU A 66 -3.06 -3.88 2.16
N SER A 67 -1.87 -4.45 2.02
CA SER A 67 -1.07 -4.91 3.14
C SER A 67 0.33 -4.34 3.07
N VAL A 68 0.74 -3.71 4.15
CA VAL A 68 2.13 -3.26 4.35
C VAL A 68 2.64 -3.93 5.62
N ALA A 69 3.72 -4.66 5.53
CA ALA A 69 4.27 -5.40 6.66
C ALA A 69 5.79 -5.23 6.76
N SER A 70 6.31 -5.34 7.98
CA SER A 70 7.74 -5.49 8.20
C SER A 70 8.15 -6.94 7.96
N GLU A 71 9.31 -7.14 7.36
CA GLU A 71 9.88 -8.48 7.14
C GLU A 71 10.71 -8.96 8.33
N ASP A 72 11.21 -8.03 9.15
CA ASP A 72 12.04 -8.30 10.31
C ASP A 72 11.21 -8.30 11.60
N ARG A 73 11.63 -9.12 12.56
CA ARG A 73 11.07 -9.12 13.91
C ARG A 73 11.51 -7.88 14.70
N PRO A 74 10.64 -7.35 15.56
CA PRO A 74 9.24 -7.75 15.81
C PRO A 74 8.34 -7.33 14.66
N TYR A 75 7.40 -8.20 14.25
CA TYR A 75 6.54 -7.93 13.11
C TYR A 75 5.54 -6.83 13.39
N ARG A 76 5.37 -5.98 12.39
CA ARG A 76 4.37 -4.91 12.35
C ARG A 76 3.64 -4.98 11.03
N ALA A 77 2.37 -4.66 11.01
CA ALA A 77 1.61 -4.59 9.77
C ALA A 77 0.44 -3.61 9.87
N VAL A 78 0.08 -3.10 8.70
CA VAL A 78 -1.15 -2.34 8.48
C VAL A 78 -1.86 -2.98 7.30
N ILE A 79 -3.14 -3.31 7.48
CA ILE A 79 -4.03 -3.79 6.43
C ILE A 79 -5.16 -2.78 6.26
N ALA A 80 -5.41 -2.38 5.03
CA ALA A 80 -6.47 -1.45 4.68
C ALA A 80 -7.45 -2.11 3.70
N HIS A 81 -8.72 -1.77 3.84
CA HIS A 81 -9.75 -2.07 2.85
C HIS A 81 -10.38 -0.77 2.39
N GLY A 82 -10.63 -0.65 1.11
CA GLY A 82 -11.24 0.54 0.55
C GLY A 82 -11.57 0.39 -0.92
N ARG A 83 -12.01 1.50 -1.48
CA ARG A 83 -12.30 1.61 -2.91
C ARG A 83 -11.26 2.50 -3.56
N PRO A 84 -10.57 2.01 -4.59
CA PRO A 84 -9.61 2.83 -5.30
C PRO A 84 -10.33 3.80 -6.23
N GLU A 85 -9.71 4.93 -6.42
CA GLU A 85 -10.04 5.92 -7.43
C GLU A 85 -8.85 6.06 -8.37
N VAL A 86 -9.09 5.91 -9.66
CA VAL A 86 -8.09 6.24 -10.68
C VAL A 86 -8.12 7.74 -10.86
N VAL A 87 -7.06 8.42 -10.47
CA VAL A 87 -6.95 9.87 -10.58
C VAL A 87 -6.01 10.26 -11.72
N GLU A 88 -6.11 11.51 -12.15
CA GLU A 88 -5.18 12.03 -13.15
C GLU A 88 -3.75 11.93 -12.64
N ARG A 89 -2.90 11.26 -13.41
CA ARG A 89 -1.50 11.15 -13.05
C ARG A 89 -0.80 12.49 -13.22
N ASN A 90 0.10 12.76 -12.29
CA ASN A 90 0.97 13.92 -12.35
C ASN A 90 2.38 13.52 -11.90
N GLU A 91 3.35 14.20 -12.45
CA GLU A 91 4.76 13.88 -12.19
C GLU A 91 5.14 14.10 -10.73
N ASP A 92 4.61 15.14 -10.10
CA ASP A 92 4.93 15.47 -8.70
C ASP A 92 4.54 14.33 -7.75
N THR A 93 3.36 13.76 -7.92
CA THR A 93 2.91 12.64 -7.10
C THR A 93 3.68 11.37 -7.41
N LEU A 94 3.92 11.07 -8.68
CA LEU A 94 4.75 9.93 -9.07
C LEU A 94 6.17 10.05 -8.48
N GLN A 95 6.74 11.25 -8.51
CA GLN A 95 8.04 11.53 -7.92
C GLN A 95 8.01 11.40 -6.39
N ALA A 96 6.97 11.88 -5.72
CA ALA A 96 6.80 11.73 -4.28
C ALA A 96 6.71 10.25 -3.85
N ILE A 97 6.11 9.39 -4.68
CA ILE A 97 6.10 7.95 -4.45
C ILE A 97 7.49 7.35 -4.67
N SER A 98 8.07 7.57 -5.83
CA SER A 98 9.30 6.86 -6.26
C SER A 98 10.55 7.29 -5.50
N THR A 99 10.66 8.55 -5.11
CA THR A 99 11.85 9.05 -4.37
C THR A 99 11.98 8.45 -2.98
N ARG A 100 10.91 7.89 -2.43
CA ARG A 100 10.98 7.13 -1.16
C ARG A 100 11.87 5.88 -1.27
N TYR A 101 12.05 5.37 -2.49
CA TYR A 101 12.79 4.13 -2.78
C TYR A 101 14.15 4.39 -3.42
N GLY A 102 14.52 5.64 -3.59
CA GLY A 102 15.79 6.09 -4.16
C GLY A 102 15.62 7.47 -4.78
N ASP A 103 16.34 8.47 -4.26
CA ASP A 103 16.06 9.88 -4.60
C ASP A 103 16.29 10.18 -6.09
N GLU A 104 17.49 10.00 -6.59
CA GLU A 104 17.81 10.31 -7.98
C GLU A 104 17.18 9.35 -8.97
N ASP A 105 17.25 8.05 -8.69
CA ASP A 105 16.60 7.01 -9.51
C ASP A 105 15.08 7.19 -9.53
N GLY A 106 14.48 7.57 -8.41
CA GLY A 106 13.06 7.84 -8.32
C GLY A 106 12.60 8.98 -9.20
N ARG A 107 13.36 10.06 -9.29
CA ARG A 107 13.05 11.19 -10.18
C ARG A 107 13.11 10.79 -11.64
N ARG A 108 14.14 10.08 -12.04
CA ARG A 108 14.27 9.56 -13.42
C ARG A 108 13.14 8.60 -13.75
N TRP A 109 12.78 7.74 -12.82
CA TRP A 109 11.68 6.82 -13.00
C TRP A 109 10.35 7.56 -13.19
N ALA A 110 10.05 8.56 -12.38
CA ALA A 110 8.80 9.34 -12.47
C ALA A 110 8.66 10.03 -13.85
N ALA A 111 9.73 10.61 -14.35
CA ALA A 111 9.75 11.23 -15.67
C ALA A 111 9.44 10.22 -16.79
N ARG A 112 10.00 9.01 -16.71
CA ARG A 112 9.68 7.93 -17.66
C ARG A 112 8.26 7.42 -17.52
N ALA A 113 7.81 7.26 -16.30
CA ALA A 113 6.46 6.75 -16.01
C ALA A 113 5.37 7.65 -16.57
N MET A 114 5.59 8.97 -16.61
CA MET A 114 4.66 9.91 -17.24
C MET A 114 4.41 9.64 -18.72
N LYS A 115 5.34 8.97 -19.40
CA LYS A 115 5.26 8.63 -20.81
C LYS A 115 4.65 7.25 -21.08
N GLU A 116 4.43 6.45 -20.06
CA GLU A 116 3.83 5.12 -20.20
C GLU A 116 2.31 5.24 -20.40
N PRO A 117 1.73 4.73 -21.52
CA PRO A 117 0.31 4.95 -21.80
C PRO A 117 -0.64 4.35 -20.76
N ASP A 118 -0.28 3.21 -20.16
CA ASP A 118 -1.11 2.49 -19.19
C ASP A 118 -0.72 2.75 -17.73
N ARG A 119 0.21 3.69 -17.48
CA ARG A 119 0.55 4.11 -16.12
C ARG A 119 -0.62 4.83 -15.50
N ALA A 120 -1.02 4.38 -14.32
CA ALA A 120 -2.08 4.99 -13.56
C ALA A 120 -1.63 5.40 -12.16
N LEU A 121 -2.26 6.42 -11.65
CA LEU A 121 -2.19 6.83 -10.25
C LEU A 121 -3.50 6.44 -9.57
N LEU A 122 -3.39 5.68 -8.48
CA LEU A 122 -4.52 5.24 -7.68
C LEU A 122 -4.50 5.94 -6.34
N ARG A 123 -5.65 6.39 -5.90
CA ARG A 123 -5.89 6.91 -4.57
C ARG A 123 -6.83 5.99 -3.84
N VAL A 124 -6.46 5.54 -2.66
CA VAL A 124 -7.30 4.71 -1.80
C VAL A 124 -7.47 5.38 -0.46
N VAL A 125 -8.70 5.79 -0.16
CA VAL A 125 -9.11 6.24 1.17
C VAL A 125 -9.56 5.00 1.93
N PRO A 126 -8.85 4.60 3.00
CA PRO A 126 -9.26 3.41 3.75
C PRO A 126 -10.62 3.60 4.40
N GLU A 127 -11.50 2.61 4.22
CA GLU A 127 -12.75 2.53 5.00
C GLU A 127 -12.50 1.80 6.33
N THR A 128 -11.57 0.85 6.34
CA THR A 128 -11.12 0.14 7.52
C THR A 128 -9.60 0.02 7.55
N LEU A 129 -9.03 0.14 8.73
CA LEU A 129 -7.62 -0.14 9.00
C LEU A 129 -7.51 -1.16 10.12
N LEU A 130 -6.73 -2.21 9.86
CA LEU A 130 -6.31 -3.18 10.85
C LEU A 130 -4.79 -3.06 11.02
N SER A 131 -4.31 -2.99 12.24
CA SER A 131 -2.89 -2.88 12.49
C SER A 131 -2.47 -3.71 13.69
N TRP A 132 -1.20 -4.13 13.71
CA TRP A 132 -0.58 -4.73 14.88
C TRP A 132 0.90 -4.41 14.95
N ASP A 133 1.40 -4.40 16.17
CA ASP A 133 2.80 -4.20 16.47
C ASP A 133 3.21 -5.13 17.60
N TYR A 134 3.99 -6.17 17.28
CA TYR A 134 4.48 -7.14 18.25
C TYR A 134 5.68 -6.64 19.07
N SER A 135 6.25 -5.48 18.77
CA SER A 135 7.34 -4.90 19.57
C SER A 135 6.89 -4.60 20.99
N ARG A 136 5.63 -4.33 21.22
CA ARG A 136 5.05 -4.03 22.52
C ARG A 136 4.91 -5.23 23.43
N GLU A 137 4.71 -6.42 22.86
CA GLU A 137 4.58 -7.65 23.63
C GLU A 137 5.90 -8.04 24.30
N ALA A 138 7.04 -7.64 23.72
CA ALA A 138 8.35 -7.88 24.26
C ALA A 138 8.70 -6.98 25.45
N THR A 139 8.07 -5.82 25.58
CA THR A 139 8.32 -4.85 26.64
C THR A 139 7.39 -5.00 27.85
N GLU A 140 6.26 -5.66 27.72
CA GLU A 140 5.29 -5.84 28.80
C GLU A 140 5.45 -7.16 29.56
N GLY A 141 6.60 -7.84 29.48
CA GLY A 141 6.88 -9.06 30.24
C GLY A 141 5.77 -10.10 30.13
N ALA A 142 5.78 -10.82 29.04
CA ALA A 142 5.18 -12.13 28.85
C ALA A 142 3.85 -12.42 29.57
N LYS A 143 2.79 -11.75 29.26
CA LYS A 143 1.47 -12.36 29.33
C LYS A 143 1.21 -12.98 27.98
N ARG A 144 1.38 -14.31 27.92
CA ARG A 144 1.04 -15.12 26.75
C ARG A 144 -0.39 -14.85 26.34
N THR A 145 -0.58 -14.02 25.31
CA THR A 145 -1.81 -13.99 24.58
C THR A 145 -1.63 -14.95 23.41
N THR A 146 -2.42 -16.00 23.41
CA THR A 146 -2.46 -17.01 22.35
C THR A 146 -2.74 -16.30 21.04
N LEU A 147 -1.78 -16.37 20.11
CA LEU A 147 -1.98 -15.96 18.72
C LEU A 147 -3.17 -16.73 18.14
N ARG A 148 -4.27 -16.04 17.94
CA ARG A 148 -5.27 -16.49 16.99
C ARG A 148 -4.98 -15.79 15.67
N ALA A 149 -4.62 -16.62 14.71
CA ALA A 149 -4.46 -16.21 13.33
C ALA A 149 -5.77 -15.62 12.78
#